data_f5745a7894050dc0345f8eba65afbfdf
#
_entry.id   f5745a7894050dc0345f8eba65afbfdf
#
_cell.length_a   1.000
_cell.length_b   1.000
_cell.length_c   1.000
_cell.angle_alpha   90.00
_cell.angle_beta   90.00
_cell.angle_gamma   90.00
#
_symmetry.space_group_name_H-M   'P 1'
#
loop_
_entity.id
_entity.type
_entity.pdbx_description
1 polymer ?
#
loop_
_entity_poly.entity_id
_entity_poly.type
_entity_poly.pdbx_seq_one_letter_code
_entity_poly.pdbx_strand_id
1 'polypeptide(L)'
;MSTLQQILVVDDDADIREVLRIQLESKGYSVSEAANGSDAVAAVTDNPDIDLIILDIMMPDLSGIDACTQIRRISSAPVLFLTAKSKECDKTEAYENGGDDYLVKPFSQAELLMKVRSLLRRYVVYKGKGAPLSNSSEIRLQDLMIDTAGHFVYRENQKIELTDTEFQVLMYLVKNRGKAKDAQAIYEGVWNDKFLPSSANTVMVHILKLRKKLELDFNNPTIIRTVWGKGYQIDEA
;
A
#
# COMPACT_ATOMS: atom_id res chain seq x y z
N MET A 1 11.97 -25.08 5.10
CA MET A 1 10.63 -25.14 4.47
C MET A 1 10.21 -23.69 4.25
N SER A 2 9.95 -23.24 3.02
CA SER A 2 9.40 -21.91 2.82
C SER A 2 7.96 -21.90 3.37
N THR A 3 7.70 -21.08 4.36
CA THR A 3 6.34 -20.82 4.85
C THR A 3 5.50 -20.26 3.71
N LEU A 4 4.32 -20.82 3.48
CA LEU A 4 3.37 -20.29 2.50
C LEU A 4 2.98 -18.87 2.91
N GLN A 5 2.88 -17.95 1.95
CA GLN A 5 2.40 -16.59 2.21
C GLN A 5 0.92 -16.64 2.62
N GLN A 6 0.60 -15.92 3.69
CA GLN A 6 -0.73 -15.93 4.30
C GLN A 6 -1.54 -14.71 3.85
N ILE A 7 -2.72 -14.98 3.30
CA ILE A 7 -3.64 -13.94 2.81
C ILE A 7 -4.94 -14.03 3.60
N LEU A 8 -5.38 -12.90 4.16
CA LEU A 8 -6.71 -12.77 4.74
C LEU A 8 -7.66 -12.21 3.69
N VAL A 9 -8.76 -12.92 3.43
CA VAL A 9 -9.84 -12.47 2.54
C VAL A 9 -11.03 -12.04 3.38
N VAL A 10 -11.51 -10.81 3.17
CA VAL A 10 -12.60 -10.22 3.94
C VAL A 10 -13.66 -9.67 2.98
N ASP A 11 -14.84 -10.26 3.01
CA ASP A 11 -16.02 -9.87 2.22
C ASP A 11 -17.26 -10.40 2.96
N ASP A 12 -18.37 -9.71 2.95
CA ASP A 12 -19.60 -10.20 3.60
C ASP A 12 -20.30 -11.28 2.74
N ASP A 13 -20.04 -11.31 1.43
CA ASP A 13 -20.54 -12.32 0.50
C ASP A 13 -19.68 -13.61 0.57
N ALA A 14 -20.31 -14.71 1.03
CA ALA A 14 -19.65 -16.01 1.16
C ALA A 14 -19.16 -16.59 -0.18
N ASP A 15 -19.91 -16.36 -1.26
CA ASP A 15 -19.57 -16.87 -2.60
C ASP A 15 -18.32 -16.15 -3.12
N ILE A 16 -18.21 -14.86 -2.87
CA ILE A 16 -17.00 -14.06 -3.23
C ILE A 16 -15.81 -14.57 -2.43
N ARG A 17 -15.93 -14.78 -1.12
CA ARG A 17 -14.83 -15.32 -0.30
C ARG A 17 -14.38 -16.69 -0.81
N GLU A 18 -15.31 -17.60 -1.11
CA GLU A 18 -14.99 -18.93 -1.63
C GLU A 18 -14.25 -18.85 -2.97
N VAL A 19 -14.74 -18.05 -3.91
CA VAL A 19 -14.09 -17.85 -5.22
C VAL A 19 -12.66 -17.31 -5.05
N LEU A 20 -12.48 -16.29 -4.22
CA LEU A 20 -11.16 -15.72 -3.94
C LEU A 20 -10.23 -16.76 -3.30
N ARG A 21 -10.71 -17.50 -2.30
CA ARG A 21 -9.95 -18.56 -1.65
C ARG A 21 -9.46 -19.60 -2.66
N ILE A 22 -10.35 -20.16 -3.47
CA ILE A 22 -10.00 -21.18 -4.48
C ILE A 22 -8.95 -20.62 -5.46
N GLN A 23 -9.12 -19.39 -5.93
CA GLN A 23 -8.19 -18.78 -6.87
C GLN A 23 -6.79 -18.59 -6.26
N LEU A 24 -6.71 -18.15 -5.02
CA LEU A 24 -5.45 -17.89 -4.33
C LEU A 24 -4.75 -19.18 -3.90
N GLU A 25 -5.48 -20.14 -3.33
CA GLU A 25 -4.94 -21.46 -2.94
C GLU A 25 -4.40 -22.21 -4.15
N SER A 26 -5.07 -22.10 -5.32
CA SER A 26 -4.56 -22.69 -6.58
C SER A 26 -3.18 -22.17 -7.01
N LYS A 27 -2.73 -21.06 -6.43
CA LYS A 27 -1.42 -20.43 -6.68
C LYS A 27 -0.43 -20.62 -5.53
N GLY A 28 -0.80 -21.43 -4.54
CA GLY A 28 0.08 -21.81 -3.43
C GLY A 28 0.09 -20.79 -2.27
N TYR A 29 -0.93 -19.97 -2.14
CA TYR A 29 -1.12 -19.11 -0.97
C TYR A 29 -1.90 -19.87 0.12
N SER A 30 -1.67 -19.51 1.38
CA SER A 30 -2.52 -19.94 2.50
C SER A 30 -3.58 -18.85 2.71
N VAL A 31 -4.86 -19.24 2.74
CA VAL A 31 -5.96 -18.27 2.84
C VAL A 31 -6.75 -18.48 4.13
N SER A 32 -6.97 -17.40 4.85
CA SER A 32 -7.95 -17.30 5.93
C SER A 32 -9.08 -16.35 5.51
N GLU A 33 -10.26 -16.50 6.11
CA GLU A 33 -11.44 -15.74 5.75
C GLU A 33 -12.02 -15.02 6.96
N ALA A 34 -12.62 -13.83 6.71
CA ALA A 34 -13.45 -13.13 7.67
C ALA A 34 -14.70 -12.60 6.95
N ALA A 35 -15.84 -12.59 7.63
CA ALA A 35 -17.12 -12.24 7.04
C ALA A 35 -17.52 -10.77 7.26
N ASN A 36 -16.76 -10.02 8.05
CA ASN A 36 -17.02 -8.63 8.37
C ASN A 36 -15.74 -7.93 8.86
N GLY A 37 -15.81 -6.61 9.04
CA GLY A 37 -14.68 -5.80 9.46
C GLY A 37 -14.18 -6.12 10.88
N SER A 38 -15.07 -6.46 11.81
CA SER A 38 -14.70 -6.80 13.19
C SER A 38 -13.92 -8.12 13.25
N ASP A 39 -14.37 -9.15 12.53
CA ASP A 39 -13.67 -10.42 12.40
C ASP A 39 -12.31 -10.24 11.72
N ALA A 40 -12.21 -9.33 10.75
CA ALA A 40 -10.94 -9.01 10.11
C ALA A 40 -9.93 -8.42 11.09
N VAL A 41 -10.35 -7.46 11.93
CA VAL A 41 -9.48 -6.87 12.98
C VAL A 41 -9.06 -7.93 13.98
N ALA A 42 -9.98 -8.81 14.42
CA ALA A 42 -9.66 -9.92 15.31
C ALA A 42 -8.65 -10.88 14.68
N ALA A 43 -8.88 -11.30 13.43
CA ALA A 43 -8.00 -12.22 12.71
C ALA A 43 -6.56 -11.68 12.58
N VAL A 44 -6.41 -10.37 12.30
CA VAL A 44 -5.08 -9.74 12.22
C VAL A 44 -4.43 -9.61 13.60
N THR A 45 -5.22 -9.39 14.65
CA THR A 45 -4.71 -9.35 16.03
C THR A 45 -4.18 -10.72 16.48
N ASP A 46 -4.92 -11.78 16.17
CA ASP A 46 -4.59 -13.15 16.57
C ASP A 46 -3.47 -13.75 15.73
N ASN A 47 -3.31 -13.30 14.49
CA ASN A 47 -2.28 -13.77 13.57
C ASN A 47 -1.48 -12.61 12.96
N PRO A 48 -0.35 -12.23 13.58
CA PRO A 48 0.53 -11.17 13.07
C PRO A 48 1.33 -11.57 11.81
N ASP A 49 1.28 -12.85 11.40
CA ASP A 49 2.01 -13.36 10.22
C ASP A 49 1.21 -13.23 8.90
N ILE A 50 0.06 -12.58 8.92
CA ILE A 50 -0.68 -12.26 7.69
C ILE A 50 0.18 -11.35 6.82
N ASP A 51 0.41 -11.78 5.56
CA ASP A 51 1.28 -11.11 4.60
C ASP A 51 0.52 -10.15 3.67
N LEU A 52 -0.80 -10.33 3.51
CA LEU A 52 -1.68 -9.49 2.69
C LEU A 52 -3.13 -9.61 3.18
N ILE A 53 -3.85 -8.51 3.10
CA ILE A 53 -5.28 -8.45 3.41
C ILE A 53 -6.03 -8.00 2.15
N ILE A 54 -7.00 -8.80 1.69
CA ILE A 54 -7.96 -8.42 0.65
C ILE A 54 -9.25 -8.06 1.37
N LEU A 55 -9.71 -6.82 1.22
CA LEU A 55 -10.74 -6.25 2.07
C LEU A 55 -11.83 -5.56 1.25
N ASP A 56 -13.05 -6.04 1.33
CA ASP A 56 -14.18 -5.32 0.73
C ASP A 56 -14.45 -4.03 1.49
N ILE A 57 -14.76 -2.97 0.74
CA ILE A 57 -15.09 -1.66 1.32
C ILE A 57 -16.50 -1.67 1.92
N MET A 58 -17.43 -2.27 1.20
CA MET A 58 -18.86 -2.16 1.49
C MET A 58 -19.35 -3.38 2.27
N MET A 59 -19.12 -3.37 3.57
CA MET A 59 -19.61 -4.41 4.48
C MET A 59 -20.56 -3.82 5.53
N PRO A 60 -21.53 -4.61 6.04
CA PRO A 60 -22.37 -4.18 7.12
C PRO A 60 -21.57 -4.00 8.42
N ASP A 61 -22.11 -3.22 9.37
CA ASP A 61 -21.59 -2.92 10.70
C ASP A 61 -20.29 -2.11 10.69
N LEU A 62 -19.15 -2.73 10.47
CA LEU A 62 -17.86 -2.08 10.36
C LEU A 62 -17.40 -2.10 8.90
N SER A 63 -17.35 -0.92 8.27
CA SER A 63 -16.89 -0.77 6.88
C SER A 63 -15.43 -1.26 6.72
N GLY A 64 -15.07 -1.68 5.50
CA GLY A 64 -13.68 -2.07 5.22
C GLY A 64 -12.69 -0.92 5.46
N ILE A 65 -13.11 0.32 5.27
CA ILE A 65 -12.30 1.52 5.53
C ILE A 65 -12.01 1.66 7.02
N ASP A 66 -13.04 1.55 7.86
CA ASP A 66 -12.88 1.65 9.31
C ASP A 66 -12.09 0.47 9.87
N ALA A 67 -12.33 -0.74 9.34
CA ALA A 67 -11.55 -1.92 9.67
C ALA A 67 -10.06 -1.73 9.31
N CYS A 68 -9.76 -1.21 8.12
CA CYS A 68 -8.39 -0.90 7.70
C CYS A 68 -7.72 0.09 8.65
N THR A 69 -8.43 1.15 9.07
CA THR A 69 -7.90 2.13 10.04
C THR A 69 -7.53 1.48 11.38
N GLN A 70 -8.32 0.51 11.86
CA GLN A 70 -8.00 -0.24 13.06
C GLN A 70 -6.83 -1.21 12.82
N ILE A 71 -6.83 -1.94 11.72
CA ILE A 71 -5.76 -2.86 11.32
C ILE A 71 -4.42 -2.14 11.22
N ARG A 72 -4.36 -0.91 10.72
CA ARG A 72 -3.13 -0.12 10.60
C ARG A 72 -2.47 0.22 11.93
N ARG A 73 -3.19 0.14 13.04
CA ARG A 73 -2.62 0.32 14.40
C ARG A 73 -1.84 -0.91 14.88
N ILE A 74 -2.08 -2.07 14.27
CA ILE A 74 -1.55 -3.37 14.73
C ILE A 74 -0.74 -4.09 13.64
N SER A 75 -0.91 -3.75 12.36
CA SER A 75 -0.23 -4.41 11.25
C SER A 75 0.15 -3.43 10.13
N SER A 76 1.33 -3.67 9.54
CA SER A 76 1.80 -3.01 8.31
C SER A 76 1.56 -3.86 7.05
N ALA A 77 0.90 -5.01 7.17
CA ALA A 77 0.58 -5.86 6.03
C ALA A 77 -0.18 -5.08 4.95
N PRO A 78 0.18 -5.20 3.67
CA PRO A 78 -0.50 -4.50 2.60
C PRO A 78 -1.99 -4.85 2.54
N VAL A 79 -2.82 -3.84 2.24
CA VAL A 79 -4.28 -3.97 2.08
C VAL A 79 -4.66 -3.69 0.64
N LEU A 80 -5.24 -4.70 -0.01
CA LEU A 80 -5.90 -4.58 -1.32
C LEU A 80 -7.40 -4.41 -1.12
N PHE A 81 -7.93 -3.23 -1.39
CA PHE A 81 -9.36 -3.03 -1.32
C PHE A 81 -10.10 -3.60 -2.52
N LEU A 82 -11.23 -4.26 -2.26
CA LEU A 82 -12.25 -4.57 -3.26
C LEU A 82 -13.32 -3.49 -3.24
N THR A 83 -13.73 -2.98 -4.38
CA THR A 83 -14.74 -1.92 -4.46
C THR A 83 -15.69 -2.10 -5.63
N ALA A 84 -16.98 -1.81 -5.42
CA ALA A 84 -17.94 -1.66 -6.52
C ALA A 84 -17.70 -0.32 -7.24
N LYS A 85 -17.95 -0.27 -8.54
CA LYS A 85 -17.64 0.87 -9.45
C LYS A 85 -18.51 2.12 -9.23
N SER A 86 -18.92 2.43 -8.01
CA SER A 86 -19.81 3.56 -7.75
C SER A 86 -19.12 4.63 -6.90
N LYS A 87 -18.90 5.77 -7.52
CA LYS A 87 -18.48 7.08 -7.00
C LYS A 87 -16.97 7.26 -6.76
N GLU A 88 -16.45 8.32 -7.39
CA GLU A 88 -15.07 8.79 -7.16
C GLU A 88 -14.80 9.20 -5.70
N CYS A 89 -15.83 9.57 -4.94
CA CYS A 89 -15.75 9.89 -3.52
C CYS A 89 -15.31 8.69 -2.66
N ASP A 90 -15.87 7.49 -2.91
CA ASP A 90 -15.57 6.29 -2.12
C ASP A 90 -14.11 5.83 -2.30
N LYS A 91 -13.54 6.11 -3.49
CA LYS A 91 -12.13 5.80 -3.77
C LYS A 91 -11.17 6.71 -3.01
N THR A 92 -11.48 7.99 -2.91
CA THR A 92 -10.62 8.96 -2.20
C THR A 92 -10.60 8.64 -0.71
N GLU A 93 -11.75 8.29 -0.13
CA GLU A 93 -11.87 7.95 1.28
C GLU A 93 -11.19 6.61 1.62
N ALA A 94 -11.34 5.58 0.77
CA ALA A 94 -10.64 4.31 0.92
C ALA A 94 -9.11 4.47 0.86
N TYR A 95 -8.63 5.36 0.02
CA TYR A 95 -7.22 5.69 -0.08
C TYR A 95 -6.71 6.49 1.12
N GLU A 96 -7.48 7.43 1.64
CA GLU A 96 -7.09 8.23 2.81
C GLU A 96 -6.87 7.36 4.05
N ASN A 97 -7.55 6.22 4.16
CA ASN A 97 -7.59 5.36 5.33
C ASN A 97 -6.65 4.13 5.31
N GLY A 98 -5.58 4.15 4.53
CA GLY A 98 -4.49 3.18 4.71
C GLY A 98 -4.38 2.05 3.68
N GLY A 99 -5.25 1.96 2.66
CA GLY A 99 -5.12 0.97 1.57
C GLY A 99 -3.88 1.19 0.72
N ASP A 100 -3.27 0.10 0.24
CA ASP A 100 -2.06 0.11 -0.60
C ASP A 100 -2.38 0.02 -2.09
N ASP A 101 -3.49 -0.64 -2.43
CA ASP A 101 -4.03 -0.69 -3.79
C ASP A 101 -5.52 -1.05 -3.75
N TYR A 102 -6.20 -0.98 -4.90
CA TYR A 102 -7.60 -1.36 -5.01
C TYR A 102 -7.89 -2.16 -6.28
N LEU A 103 -8.96 -2.95 -6.24
CA LEU A 103 -9.45 -3.74 -7.35
C LEU A 103 -10.95 -3.54 -7.49
N VAL A 104 -11.39 -3.09 -8.67
CA VAL A 104 -12.80 -2.76 -8.94
C VAL A 104 -13.57 -4.01 -9.33
N LYS A 105 -14.67 -4.30 -8.64
CA LYS A 105 -15.61 -5.37 -9.01
C LYS A 105 -16.46 -4.93 -10.25
N PRO A 106 -16.69 -5.79 -11.26
CA PRO A 106 -16.12 -7.12 -11.42
C PRO A 106 -14.67 -7.08 -11.94
N PHE A 107 -13.83 -7.98 -11.45
CA PHE A 107 -12.42 -8.11 -11.83
C PHE A 107 -12.12 -9.51 -12.40
N SER A 108 -11.07 -9.59 -13.20
CA SER A 108 -10.58 -10.86 -13.69
C SER A 108 -9.62 -11.52 -12.68
N GLN A 109 -9.53 -12.86 -12.73
CA GLN A 109 -8.52 -13.58 -11.94
C GLN A 109 -7.10 -13.07 -12.21
N ALA A 110 -6.81 -12.70 -13.46
CA ALA A 110 -5.50 -12.19 -13.85
C ALA A 110 -5.17 -10.88 -13.13
N GLU A 111 -6.11 -9.94 -13.05
CA GLU A 111 -5.95 -8.66 -12.34
C GLU A 111 -5.76 -8.87 -10.83
N LEU A 112 -6.58 -9.74 -10.21
CA LEU A 112 -6.41 -10.09 -8.79
C LEU A 112 -5.02 -10.61 -8.50
N LEU A 113 -4.59 -11.65 -9.23
CA LEU A 113 -3.30 -12.30 -9.01
C LEU A 113 -2.11 -11.38 -9.29
N MET A 114 -2.24 -10.48 -10.25
CA MET A 114 -1.24 -9.49 -10.58
C MET A 114 -1.02 -8.54 -9.40
N LYS A 115 -2.09 -7.95 -8.86
CA LYS A 115 -2.05 -7.06 -7.70
C LYS A 115 -1.56 -7.76 -6.43
N VAL A 116 -2.06 -8.96 -6.14
CA VAL A 116 -1.62 -9.79 -5.01
C VAL A 116 -0.10 -10.04 -5.08
N ARG A 117 0.42 -10.48 -6.23
CA ARG A 117 1.86 -10.72 -6.40
C ARG A 117 2.68 -9.45 -6.23
N SER A 118 2.20 -8.34 -6.76
CA SER A 118 2.87 -7.05 -6.66
C SER A 118 2.99 -6.60 -5.20
N LEU A 119 1.91 -6.68 -4.44
CA LEU A 119 1.88 -6.29 -3.02
C LEU A 119 2.75 -7.24 -2.16
N LEU A 120 2.58 -8.55 -2.31
CA LEU A 120 3.35 -9.54 -1.56
C LEU A 120 4.85 -9.48 -1.86
N ARG A 121 5.26 -9.33 -3.11
CA ARG A 121 6.68 -9.23 -3.47
C ARG A 121 7.34 -8.07 -2.74
N ARG A 122 6.70 -6.91 -2.66
CA ARG A 122 7.19 -5.74 -1.94
C ARG A 122 7.32 -6.04 -0.45
N TYR A 123 6.26 -6.57 0.16
CA TYR A 123 6.22 -6.85 1.59
C TYR A 123 7.25 -7.88 2.05
N VAL A 124 7.43 -8.98 1.30
CA VAL A 124 8.39 -10.05 1.65
C VAL A 124 9.84 -9.62 1.44
N VAL A 125 10.14 -8.87 0.39
CA VAL A 125 11.49 -8.33 0.17
C VAL A 125 11.90 -7.39 1.30
N TYR A 126 10.95 -6.68 1.91
CA TYR A 126 11.21 -5.65 2.92
C TYR A 126 11.01 -6.10 4.37
N LYS A 127 10.33 -7.23 4.64
CA LYS A 127 10.27 -7.83 6.00
C LYS A 127 11.63 -8.36 6.52
N GLY A 128 12.74 -7.98 5.87
CA GLY A 128 14.10 -8.20 6.40
C GLY A 128 14.71 -9.58 6.15
N LYS A 129 14.26 -10.31 5.15
CA LYS A 129 14.92 -11.57 4.70
C LYS A 129 15.77 -11.39 3.43
N GLY A 130 16.08 -10.17 3.04
CA GLY A 130 16.97 -9.84 1.93
C GLY A 130 18.29 -9.25 2.42
N ALA A 131 19.40 -9.61 1.77
CA ALA A 131 20.79 -9.39 2.12
C ALA A 131 21.14 -7.98 2.66
N PRO A 132 22.19 -7.85 3.50
CA PRO A 132 22.64 -6.57 4.06
C PRO A 132 23.17 -5.68 2.92
N LEU A 133 22.52 -4.54 2.71
CA LEU A 133 23.02 -3.49 1.85
C LEU A 133 24.12 -2.71 2.57
N SER A 134 25.21 -2.50 1.85
CA SER A 134 26.42 -1.80 2.23
C SER A 134 26.22 -0.45 2.91
N ASN A 135 27.00 -0.18 3.92
CA ASN A 135 27.44 1.04 4.60
C ASN A 135 27.02 2.41 4.01
N SER A 136 25.79 2.78 4.18
CA SER A 136 25.18 4.11 4.42
C SER A 136 23.67 3.97 4.32
N SER A 137 23.06 3.55 5.42
CA SER A 137 21.60 3.31 5.47
C SER A 137 20.78 4.59 5.62
N GLU A 138 21.42 5.74 5.78
CA GLU A 138 20.76 7.01 6.05
C GLU A 138 20.81 7.95 4.84
N ILE A 139 19.65 8.45 4.45
CA ILE A 139 19.52 9.52 3.45
C ILE A 139 18.92 10.75 4.14
N ARG A 140 19.58 11.90 3.99
CA ARG A 140 19.00 13.18 4.43
C ARG A 140 18.23 13.82 3.29
N LEU A 141 17.03 14.27 3.62
CA LEU A 141 16.12 14.97 2.71
C LEU A 141 15.51 16.14 3.45
N GLN A 142 16.07 17.36 3.26
CA GLN A 142 15.73 18.54 4.03
C GLN A 142 15.86 18.27 5.55
N ASP A 143 14.76 18.40 6.30
CA ASP A 143 14.65 18.12 7.75
C ASP A 143 14.35 16.65 8.08
N LEU A 144 14.23 15.80 7.05
CA LEU A 144 13.96 14.37 7.21
C LEU A 144 15.25 13.54 7.18
N MET A 145 15.28 12.52 8.03
CA MET A 145 16.27 11.45 7.99
C MET A 145 15.55 10.14 7.60
N ILE A 146 16.01 9.51 6.54
CA ILE A 146 15.42 8.26 6.01
C ILE A 146 16.42 7.14 6.28
N ASP A 147 16.04 6.20 7.13
CA ASP A 147 16.74 4.93 7.30
C ASP A 147 16.25 3.94 6.25
N THR A 148 17.11 3.67 5.27
CA THR A 148 16.77 2.77 4.16
C THR A 148 16.83 1.30 4.55
N ALA A 149 17.55 0.95 5.61
CA ALA A 149 17.66 -0.42 6.09
C ALA A 149 16.46 -0.80 6.99
N GLY A 150 16.07 0.13 7.88
CA GLY A 150 14.94 -0.06 8.78
C GLY A 150 13.59 0.34 8.17
N HIS A 151 13.57 0.98 7.00
CA HIS A 151 12.37 1.57 6.37
C HIS A 151 11.67 2.59 7.26
N PHE A 152 12.45 3.40 7.95
CA PHE A 152 11.94 4.43 8.83
C PHE A 152 12.24 5.83 8.30
N VAL A 153 11.35 6.75 8.59
CA VAL A 153 11.55 8.18 8.34
C VAL A 153 11.44 8.91 9.66
N TYR A 154 12.35 9.83 9.91
CA TYR A 154 12.39 10.62 11.13
C TYR A 154 12.42 12.10 10.80
N ARG A 155 11.77 12.91 11.64
CA ARG A 155 11.93 14.35 11.73
C ARG A 155 12.27 14.69 13.16
N GLU A 156 13.36 15.41 13.42
CA GLU A 156 13.80 15.79 14.78
C GLU A 156 13.79 14.62 15.79
N ASN A 157 14.22 13.42 15.35
CA ASN A 157 14.19 12.17 16.12
C ASN A 157 12.77 11.60 16.38
N GLN A 158 11.71 12.18 15.86
CA GLN A 158 10.38 11.62 15.90
C GLN A 158 10.14 10.75 14.68
N LYS A 159 9.74 9.49 14.92
CA LYS A 159 9.42 8.55 13.85
C LYS A 159 8.12 8.94 13.16
N ILE A 160 8.15 8.99 11.83
CA ILE A 160 6.98 9.18 10.97
C ILE A 160 6.55 7.80 10.45
N GLU A 161 5.34 7.38 10.81
CA GLU A 161 4.78 6.10 10.39
C GLU A 161 4.34 6.14 8.92
N LEU A 162 5.06 5.41 8.07
CA LEU A 162 4.69 5.19 6.67
C LEU A 162 4.26 3.75 6.47
N THR A 163 3.29 3.51 5.57
CA THR A 163 3.05 2.17 5.06
C THR A 163 4.19 1.77 4.13
N ASP A 164 4.32 0.48 3.86
CA ASP A 164 5.38 -0.02 2.98
C ASP A 164 5.30 0.60 1.58
N THR A 165 4.10 0.74 1.03
CA THR A 165 3.88 1.38 -0.27
C THR A 165 4.22 2.88 -0.26
N GLU A 166 3.87 3.61 0.80
CA GLU A 166 4.26 5.02 0.95
C GLU A 166 5.78 5.18 1.00
N PHE A 167 6.46 4.32 1.76
CA PHE A 167 7.91 4.31 1.81
C PHE A 167 8.54 4.03 0.42
N GLN A 168 7.98 3.08 -0.35
CA GLN A 168 8.47 2.78 -1.70
C GLN A 168 8.29 3.94 -2.67
N VAL A 169 7.13 4.62 -2.65
CA VAL A 169 6.89 5.83 -3.46
C VAL A 169 7.89 6.92 -3.09
N LEU A 170 8.11 7.15 -1.80
CA LEU A 170 9.11 8.11 -1.33
C LEU A 170 10.50 7.74 -1.87
N MET A 171 10.93 6.50 -1.71
CA MET A 171 12.25 6.03 -2.15
C MET A 171 12.42 6.08 -3.66
N TYR A 172 11.35 5.82 -4.43
CA TYR A 172 11.40 5.98 -5.89
C TYR A 172 11.67 7.42 -6.29
N LEU A 173 11.00 8.38 -5.67
CA LEU A 173 11.22 9.81 -5.92
C LEU A 173 12.60 10.27 -5.43
N VAL A 174 13.04 9.82 -4.25
CA VAL A 174 14.38 10.09 -3.70
C VAL A 174 15.49 9.60 -4.63
N LYS A 175 15.37 8.40 -5.19
CA LYS A 175 16.33 7.86 -6.17
C LYS A 175 16.32 8.62 -7.51
N ASN A 176 15.25 9.33 -7.81
CA ASN A 176 15.08 10.10 -9.03
C ASN A 176 15.05 11.62 -8.78
N ARG A 177 15.76 12.11 -7.74
CA ARG A 177 15.83 13.57 -7.41
C ARG A 177 16.16 14.41 -8.61
N GLY A 178 15.65 15.63 -8.65
CA GLY A 178 15.85 16.57 -9.74
C GLY A 178 15.07 16.26 -11.03
N LYS A 179 14.40 15.11 -11.11
CA LYS A 179 13.65 14.67 -12.29
C LYS A 179 12.19 14.47 -11.97
N ALA A 180 11.32 15.23 -12.63
CA ALA A 180 9.87 15.00 -12.54
C ALA A 180 9.52 13.62 -13.10
N LYS A 181 8.68 12.88 -12.37
CA LYS A 181 8.16 11.57 -12.75
C LYS A 181 6.65 11.64 -12.85
N ASP A 182 6.11 11.22 -13.98
CA ASP A 182 4.67 11.12 -14.17
C ASP A 182 4.08 9.93 -13.39
N ALA A 183 2.76 9.88 -13.33
CA ALA A 183 2.06 8.82 -12.60
C ALA A 183 2.37 7.42 -13.17
N GLN A 184 2.57 7.30 -14.49
CA GLN A 184 2.91 6.04 -15.12
C GLN A 184 4.29 5.56 -14.65
N ALA A 185 5.32 6.40 -14.74
CA ALA A 185 6.68 6.05 -14.33
C ALA A 185 6.77 5.70 -12.84
N ILE A 186 6.03 6.42 -11.98
CA ILE A 186 5.96 6.10 -10.55
C ILE A 186 5.26 4.76 -10.34
N TYR A 187 4.12 4.53 -10.98
CA TYR A 187 3.37 3.29 -10.83
C TYR A 187 4.20 2.09 -11.30
N GLU A 188 4.71 2.12 -12.52
CA GLU A 188 5.51 1.03 -13.08
C GLU A 188 6.78 0.79 -12.26
N GLY A 189 7.43 1.85 -11.77
CA GLY A 189 8.64 1.75 -10.96
C GLY A 189 8.43 1.25 -9.53
N VAL A 190 7.30 1.54 -8.94
CA VAL A 190 6.97 1.14 -7.56
C VAL A 190 6.20 -0.17 -7.53
N TRP A 191 5.12 -0.28 -8.32
CA TRP A 191 4.30 -1.51 -8.35
C TRP A 191 4.90 -2.59 -9.25
N ASN A 192 5.84 -2.20 -10.15
CA ASN A 192 6.46 -3.08 -11.15
C ASN A 192 5.41 -3.86 -11.95
N ASP A 193 4.38 -3.16 -12.35
CA ASP A 193 3.20 -3.66 -13.00
C ASP A 193 2.77 -2.71 -14.12
N LYS A 194 1.98 -3.20 -15.08
CA LYS A 194 1.50 -2.41 -16.20
C LYS A 194 0.57 -1.30 -15.71
N PHE A 195 0.83 -0.08 -16.16
CA PHE A 195 -0.03 1.06 -15.87
C PHE A 195 -1.40 0.90 -16.53
N LEU A 196 -2.45 1.08 -15.76
CA LEU A 196 -3.85 1.12 -16.19
C LEU A 196 -4.43 2.51 -15.94
N PRO A 197 -5.51 2.93 -16.61
CA PRO A 197 -6.12 4.24 -16.39
C PRO A 197 -6.46 4.52 -14.90
N SER A 198 -6.80 3.47 -14.15
CA SER A 198 -7.07 3.57 -12.71
C SER A 198 -5.80 3.76 -11.86
N SER A 199 -4.63 3.39 -12.36
CA SER A 199 -3.37 3.44 -11.61
C SER A 199 -2.91 4.87 -11.31
N ALA A 200 -3.31 5.85 -12.12
CA ALA A 200 -3.01 7.26 -11.85
C ALA A 200 -3.57 7.73 -10.51
N ASN A 201 -4.79 7.31 -10.17
CA ASN A 201 -5.41 7.65 -8.89
C ASN A 201 -4.67 7.00 -7.71
N THR A 202 -4.21 5.75 -7.86
CA THR A 202 -3.38 5.08 -6.85
C THR A 202 -2.14 5.91 -6.51
N VAL A 203 -1.40 6.35 -7.53
CA VAL A 203 -0.20 7.19 -7.33
C VAL A 203 -0.56 8.52 -6.66
N MET A 204 -1.58 9.22 -7.18
CA MET A 204 -1.99 10.52 -6.63
C MET A 204 -2.31 10.43 -5.14
N VAL A 205 -2.98 9.40 -4.71
CA VAL A 205 -3.36 9.23 -3.31
C VAL A 205 -2.16 8.93 -2.42
N HIS A 206 -1.23 8.08 -2.85
CA HIS A 206 0.01 7.87 -2.08
C HIS A 206 0.86 9.15 -1.98
N ILE A 207 0.89 9.98 -3.03
CA ILE A 207 1.51 11.31 -2.96
C ILE A 207 0.80 12.20 -1.93
N LEU A 208 -0.53 12.22 -1.91
CA LEU A 208 -1.30 13.00 -0.93
C LEU A 208 -1.04 12.52 0.50
N LYS A 209 -1.02 11.20 0.75
CA LYS A 209 -0.69 10.62 2.05
C LYS A 209 0.72 10.99 2.50
N LEU A 210 1.70 10.86 1.61
CA LEU A 210 3.08 11.24 1.89
C LEU A 210 3.16 12.73 2.25
N ARG A 211 2.50 13.61 1.51
CA ARG A 211 2.46 15.03 1.83
C ARG A 211 1.83 15.29 3.21
N LYS A 212 0.70 14.65 3.53
CA LYS A 212 0.06 14.78 4.86
C LYS A 212 1.00 14.39 6.01
N LYS A 213 1.91 13.44 5.78
CA LYS A 213 2.84 12.94 6.79
C LYS A 213 4.18 13.65 6.80
N LEU A 214 4.68 14.06 5.63
CA LEU A 214 6.04 14.56 5.45
C LEU A 214 6.14 16.07 5.30
N GLU A 215 5.11 16.77 4.85
CA GLU A 215 5.15 18.21 4.68
C GLU A 215 4.80 18.95 5.98
N LEU A 216 5.43 20.08 6.23
CA LEU A 216 5.06 20.98 7.32
C LEU A 216 3.79 21.77 6.98
N ASP A 217 3.64 22.15 5.71
CA ASP A 217 2.42 22.76 5.16
C ASP A 217 1.94 21.93 3.97
N PHE A 218 0.86 21.21 4.17
CA PHE A 218 0.26 20.37 3.13
C PHE A 218 -0.17 21.14 1.88
N ASN A 219 -0.57 22.43 2.04
CA ASN A 219 -1.02 23.25 0.92
C ASN A 219 0.14 23.79 0.07
N ASN A 220 1.33 23.92 0.68
CA ASN A 220 2.55 24.38 0.02
C ASN A 220 3.67 23.31 0.15
N PRO A 221 3.55 22.18 -0.53
CA PRO A 221 4.49 21.07 -0.38
C PRO A 221 5.87 21.45 -0.91
N THR A 222 6.89 21.26 -0.08
CA THR A 222 8.30 21.58 -0.38
C THR A 222 9.16 20.35 -0.62
N ILE A 223 8.77 19.20 -0.05
CA ILE A 223 9.49 17.93 -0.18
C ILE A 223 9.10 17.25 -1.49
N ILE A 224 7.77 17.01 -1.68
CA ILE A 224 7.25 16.39 -2.89
C ILE A 224 6.47 17.43 -3.69
N ARG A 225 7.10 18.02 -4.68
CA ARG A 225 6.51 19.09 -5.49
C ARG A 225 5.73 18.55 -6.68
N THR A 226 4.67 19.25 -7.09
CA THR A 226 4.01 19.01 -8.36
C THR A 226 4.68 19.83 -9.45
N VAL A 227 5.12 19.19 -10.52
CA VAL A 227 5.59 19.84 -11.74
C VAL A 227 4.48 19.71 -12.78
N TRP A 228 3.76 20.79 -13.00
CA TRP A 228 2.59 20.83 -13.88
C TRP A 228 2.87 20.23 -15.27
N GLY A 229 2.02 19.32 -15.70
CA GLY A 229 2.17 18.59 -16.95
C GLY A 229 3.30 17.54 -16.99
N LYS A 230 4.07 17.38 -15.91
CA LYS A 230 5.19 16.41 -15.86
C LYS A 230 5.10 15.41 -14.71
N GLY A 231 4.33 15.70 -13.64
CA GLY A 231 4.13 14.80 -12.50
C GLY A 231 4.72 15.32 -11.19
N TYR A 232 5.43 14.48 -10.45
CA TYR A 232 5.93 14.75 -9.10
C TYR A 232 7.45 14.69 -9.06
N GLN A 233 8.04 15.50 -8.19
CA GLN A 233 9.49 15.64 -8.06
C GLN A 233 9.90 15.91 -6.62
N ILE A 234 11.03 15.32 -6.21
CA ILE A 234 11.84 15.77 -5.08
C ILE A 234 13.04 16.52 -5.67
N ASP A 235 13.31 17.74 -5.20
CA ASP A 235 14.41 18.55 -5.74
C ASP A 235 15.78 17.93 -5.40
N GLU A 236 16.80 18.26 -6.16
CA GLU A 236 18.19 17.99 -5.80
C GLU A 236 18.52 18.80 -4.54
N ALA A 237 19.25 18.19 -3.60
CA ALA A 237 19.67 18.84 -2.35
C ALA A 237 20.73 19.89 -2.61
#